data_5fe40a09e19b68def70a71240cd3525b
#
_entry.id   5fe40a09e19b68def70a71240cd3525b
#
_cell.length_a   1.000
_cell.length_b   1.000
_cell.length_c   1.000
_cell.angle_alpha   90.00
_cell.angle_beta   90.00
_cell.angle_gamma   90.00
#
_symmetry.space_group_name_H-M   'P 1'
#
loop_
_entity.id
_entity.type
_entity.pdbx_description
1 polymer ?
#
loop_
_entity_poly.entity_id
_entity_poly.type
_entity_poly.pdbx_seq_one_letter_code
_entity_poly.pdbx_strand_id
1 'polypeptide(L)'
;VPPGAHTVTLVTGDVVTTRQTGSKAGGTVDVRSATGAPVDAHIMESNGDLYVYPGSVLPYVAAGTLDKRLFNISRLVADGYDDAHRDQLPLIVSYDSKASSGLRSATPKGATRVRALGSVRGAALAEDRDRSADFWRAVTSAPASGSRTAAAASGKPAFGEGIARIWLDGVVKADLAESTSQIGAPQAWEAGDTGKGVDVAVLDTGVDAEHPDLAGQIAASQSFVPDEDVTDRGLSGHGTHVASTIAGTGAASDGKEKGVAPGADLHIGKVLSDTGSGEESWVLAGMEWAAVDQHADIISMSLGDPTPSDGTDPLSTAVDRLSAETGALFVVAAGNTGTPGGIGGPGAADAALTVGAVDSSDDVANFSSQGPRVDGALKPEISAPGVDVLAACSQYAEGCQGSYKPMSGTSMATPHVAGAAALLAAAHPELTGSQLKDMLVSSSKQLPAWNAFQAGSGRVDVPSALSAGVFASSTAFATEVTTGGSGAVKRPVTYTNMGDSPVT
;
A
#
# COMPACT_ATOMS: atom_id res chain seq x y z
N VAL A 1 -33.12 14.93 15.81
CA VAL A 1 -32.62 13.54 15.75
C VAL A 1 -32.58 13.01 17.18
N PRO A 2 -33.10 11.81 17.49
CA PRO A 2 -33.01 11.24 18.82
C PRO A 2 -31.54 11.01 19.25
N PRO A 3 -31.21 11.08 20.57
CA PRO A 3 -29.85 10.86 21.05
C PRO A 3 -29.28 9.50 20.59
N GLY A 4 -28.06 9.49 20.00
CA GLY A 4 -27.38 8.29 19.52
C GLY A 4 -27.82 7.82 18.13
N ALA A 5 -28.54 8.65 17.36
CA ALA A 5 -28.81 8.37 15.95
C ALA A 5 -27.90 9.25 15.06
N HIS A 6 -27.32 8.65 14.02
CA HIS A 6 -26.59 9.34 12.97
C HIS A 6 -27.43 9.42 11.71
N THR A 7 -27.33 10.54 11.01
CA THR A 7 -28.00 10.76 9.74
C THR A 7 -26.95 11.06 8.67
N VAL A 8 -27.03 10.35 7.54
CA VAL A 8 -26.12 10.51 6.40
C VAL A 8 -26.96 10.71 5.16
N THR A 9 -26.84 11.86 4.54
CA THR A 9 -27.39 12.12 3.20
C THR A 9 -26.41 11.57 2.15
N LEU A 10 -26.85 10.60 1.39
CA LEU A 10 -26.05 9.96 0.35
C LEU A 10 -25.97 10.86 -0.91
N VAL A 11 -24.98 10.59 -1.76
CA VAL A 11 -24.80 11.28 -3.07
C VAL A 11 -26.04 11.25 -3.98
N THR A 12 -27.00 10.37 -3.72
CA THR A 12 -28.30 10.29 -4.40
C THR A 12 -29.33 11.26 -3.88
N GLY A 13 -29.10 11.86 -2.70
CA GLY A 13 -30.07 12.60 -1.92
C GLY A 13 -30.96 11.73 -1.03
N ASP A 14 -30.72 10.43 -1.00
CA ASP A 14 -31.39 9.56 -0.05
C ASP A 14 -30.76 9.71 1.34
N VAL A 15 -31.60 9.72 2.37
CA VAL A 15 -31.19 9.96 3.75
C VAL A 15 -31.22 8.65 4.54
N VAL A 16 -30.06 8.25 5.04
CA VAL A 16 -29.92 7.07 5.90
C VAL A 16 -29.86 7.50 7.36
N THR A 17 -30.78 7.00 8.17
CA THR A 17 -30.76 7.18 9.64
C THR A 17 -30.43 5.86 10.29
N THR A 18 -29.36 5.85 11.10
CA THR A 18 -28.94 4.66 11.86
C THR A 18 -29.04 4.91 13.36
N ARG A 19 -29.41 3.89 14.13
CA ARG A 19 -29.31 3.91 15.59
C ARG A 19 -28.44 2.74 16.03
N GLN A 20 -27.38 3.06 16.76
CA GLN A 20 -26.59 2.04 17.43
C GLN A 20 -27.26 1.71 18.78
N THR A 21 -27.66 0.45 18.98
CA THR A 21 -28.14 -0.06 20.26
C THR A 21 -27.12 -1.08 20.78
N GLY A 22 -26.13 -0.59 21.57
CA GLY A 22 -25.15 -1.45 22.25
C GLY A 22 -24.01 -1.98 21.34
N SER A 23 -23.08 -2.73 21.93
CA SER A 23 -21.85 -3.25 21.30
C SER A 23 -22.04 -4.44 20.37
N LYS A 24 -23.22 -4.70 19.82
CA LYS A 24 -23.48 -5.74 18.81
C LYS A 24 -24.33 -5.18 17.68
N ALA A 25 -23.96 -5.52 16.45
CA ALA A 25 -24.68 -5.23 15.22
C ALA A 25 -26.17 -5.60 15.35
N GLY A 26 -27.05 -4.62 15.43
CA GLY A 26 -28.48 -4.76 15.66
C GLY A 26 -29.18 -3.41 15.68
N GLY A 27 -28.66 -2.43 14.95
CA GLY A 27 -29.26 -1.11 14.82
C GLY A 27 -30.38 -1.08 13.79
N THR A 28 -31.42 -0.25 14.00
CA THR A 28 -32.43 0.03 12.97
C THR A 28 -31.85 0.98 11.94
N VAL A 29 -31.95 0.61 10.66
CA VAL A 29 -31.60 1.43 9.52
C VAL A 29 -32.87 1.85 8.82
N ASP A 30 -33.11 3.16 8.69
CA ASP A 30 -34.21 3.74 7.94
C ASP A 30 -33.66 4.51 6.74
N VAL A 31 -34.19 4.26 5.55
CA VAL A 31 -33.73 4.91 4.31
C VAL A 31 -34.91 5.63 3.66
N ARG A 32 -34.75 6.94 3.48
CA ARG A 32 -35.80 7.80 2.90
C ARG A 32 -35.23 8.65 1.78
N SER A 33 -36.07 8.93 0.78
CA SER A 33 -35.73 9.93 -0.23
C SER A 33 -35.68 11.33 0.36
N ALA A 34 -35.12 12.29 -0.39
CA ALA A 34 -35.14 13.71 -0.03
C ALA A 34 -36.55 14.28 0.26
N THR A 35 -37.60 13.62 -0.24
CA THR A 35 -39.01 13.98 0.02
C THR A 35 -39.61 13.20 1.19
N GLY A 36 -38.85 12.36 1.86
CA GLY A 36 -39.28 11.57 3.04
C GLY A 36 -39.99 10.24 2.71
N ALA A 37 -40.13 9.87 1.43
CA ALA A 37 -40.70 8.59 1.05
C ALA A 37 -39.71 7.42 1.33
N PRO A 38 -40.17 6.25 1.75
CA PRO A 38 -39.31 5.07 1.89
C PRO A 38 -38.59 4.73 0.59
N VAL A 39 -37.31 4.37 0.68
CA VAL A 39 -36.46 3.97 -0.46
C VAL A 39 -36.11 2.49 -0.33
N ASP A 40 -36.26 1.76 -1.42
CA ASP A 40 -35.76 0.39 -1.51
C ASP A 40 -34.25 0.42 -1.60
N ALA A 41 -33.58 -0.17 -0.60
CA ALA A 41 -32.13 -0.17 -0.47
C ALA A 41 -31.62 -1.56 -0.06
N HIS A 42 -30.50 -1.94 -0.66
CA HIS A 42 -29.79 -3.13 -0.26
C HIS A 42 -28.89 -2.82 0.94
N ILE A 43 -29.17 -3.40 2.09
CA ILE A 43 -28.43 -3.18 3.34
C ILE A 43 -27.60 -4.45 3.61
N MET A 44 -26.31 -4.27 3.85
CA MET A 44 -25.40 -5.36 4.14
C MET A 44 -24.33 -4.95 5.15
N GLU A 45 -23.86 -5.91 5.92
CA GLU A 45 -22.68 -5.78 6.77
C GLU A 45 -21.52 -6.54 6.12
N SER A 46 -20.35 -5.90 6.07
CA SER A 46 -19.13 -6.51 5.58
C SER A 46 -17.94 -6.01 6.41
N ASN A 47 -17.15 -6.91 6.96
CA ASN A 47 -15.99 -6.61 7.82
C ASN A 47 -16.30 -5.68 9.01
N GLY A 48 -17.52 -5.78 9.56
CA GLY A 48 -17.98 -4.92 10.65
C GLY A 48 -18.53 -3.56 10.24
N ASP A 49 -18.47 -3.19 8.97
CA ASP A 49 -19.02 -1.96 8.42
C ASP A 49 -20.42 -2.16 7.83
N LEU A 50 -21.29 -1.20 8.05
CA LEU A 50 -22.63 -1.14 7.49
C LEU A 50 -22.63 -0.42 6.15
N TYR A 51 -23.10 -1.10 5.11
CA TYR A 51 -23.31 -0.53 3.77
C TYR A 51 -24.79 -0.42 3.46
N VAL A 52 -25.19 0.71 2.84
CA VAL A 52 -26.56 0.96 2.40
C VAL A 52 -26.56 1.43 0.95
N TYR A 53 -27.02 0.60 0.05
CA TYR A 53 -27.07 0.87 -1.38
C TYR A 53 -28.51 1.09 -1.84
N PRO A 54 -28.97 2.33 -2.14
CA PRO A 54 -30.22 2.54 -2.86
C PRO A 54 -30.23 1.79 -4.18
N GLY A 55 -31.36 1.23 -4.57
CA GLY A 55 -31.47 0.43 -5.81
C GLY A 55 -30.95 1.14 -7.07
N SER A 56 -31.04 2.47 -7.12
CA SER A 56 -30.57 3.31 -8.23
C SER A 56 -29.05 3.29 -8.45
N VAL A 57 -28.24 2.98 -7.41
CA VAL A 57 -26.76 3.02 -7.50
C VAL A 57 -26.14 1.68 -7.84
N LEU A 58 -26.84 0.57 -7.62
CA LEU A 58 -26.31 -0.79 -7.79
C LEU A 58 -25.65 -1.04 -9.15
N PRO A 59 -26.24 -0.59 -10.30
CA PRO A 59 -25.61 -0.78 -11.60
C PRO A 59 -24.26 -0.07 -11.73
N TYR A 60 -24.10 1.13 -11.14
CA TYR A 60 -22.88 1.93 -11.20
C TYR A 60 -21.79 1.39 -10.28
N VAL A 61 -22.15 0.94 -9.08
CA VAL A 61 -21.25 0.28 -8.14
C VAL A 61 -20.74 -1.04 -8.72
N ALA A 62 -21.63 -1.87 -9.26
CA ALA A 62 -21.27 -3.13 -9.93
C ALA A 62 -20.38 -2.92 -11.16
N ALA A 63 -20.53 -1.79 -11.87
CA ALA A 63 -19.69 -1.43 -12.99
C ALA A 63 -18.33 -0.83 -12.58
N GLY A 64 -18.10 -0.57 -11.29
CA GLY A 64 -16.90 0.10 -10.77
C GLY A 64 -16.79 1.58 -11.16
N THR A 65 -17.90 2.20 -11.58
CA THR A 65 -17.91 3.62 -11.95
C THR A 65 -18.34 4.54 -10.82
N LEU A 66 -18.90 3.98 -9.75
CA LEU A 66 -19.28 4.67 -8.53
C LEU A 66 -18.61 3.99 -7.32
N ASP A 67 -17.97 4.78 -6.50
CA ASP A 67 -17.22 4.29 -5.33
C ASP A 67 -18.14 3.71 -4.26
N LYS A 68 -17.88 2.48 -3.84
CA LYS A 68 -18.61 1.81 -2.75
C LYS A 68 -18.51 2.54 -1.40
N ARG A 69 -17.41 3.30 -1.16
CA ARG A 69 -17.19 4.07 0.08
C ARG A 69 -18.25 5.14 0.30
N LEU A 70 -18.88 5.66 -0.76
CA LEU A 70 -20.01 6.59 -0.69
C LEU A 70 -21.26 6.00 0.00
N PHE A 71 -21.27 4.69 0.23
CA PHE A 71 -22.37 3.93 0.81
C PHE A 71 -21.97 3.15 2.08
N ASN A 72 -20.73 3.32 2.55
CA ASN A 72 -20.24 2.79 3.83
C ASN A 72 -20.64 3.72 4.98
N ILE A 73 -21.81 3.48 5.56
CA ILE A 73 -22.39 4.37 6.57
C ILE A 73 -21.52 4.41 7.84
N SER A 74 -20.94 3.28 8.24
CA SER A 74 -20.07 3.23 9.41
C SER A 74 -18.86 4.15 9.26
N ARG A 75 -18.20 4.11 8.10
CA ARG A 75 -17.02 4.94 7.81
C ARG A 75 -17.40 6.40 7.59
N LEU A 76 -18.48 6.67 6.85
CA LEU A 76 -18.95 8.04 6.65
C LEU A 76 -19.23 8.75 7.99
N VAL A 77 -19.80 8.04 8.97
CA VAL A 77 -20.02 8.59 10.32
C VAL A 77 -18.69 8.72 11.07
N ALA A 78 -17.84 7.69 11.08
CA ALA A 78 -16.57 7.70 11.79
C ALA A 78 -15.60 8.78 11.30
N ASP A 79 -15.63 9.09 10.00
CA ASP A 79 -14.78 10.10 9.36
C ASP A 79 -15.42 11.50 9.32
N GLY A 80 -16.58 11.68 9.99
CA GLY A 80 -17.25 12.97 10.11
C GLY A 80 -17.90 13.44 8.80
N TYR A 81 -18.33 12.51 7.94
CA TYR A 81 -19.12 12.78 6.75
C TYR A 81 -20.63 12.60 6.96
N ASP A 82 -21.10 12.58 8.19
CA ASP A 82 -22.52 12.63 8.50
C ASP A 82 -23.07 14.08 8.46
N ASP A 83 -24.40 14.21 8.42
CA ASP A 83 -25.06 15.50 8.27
C ASP A 83 -24.92 16.42 9.49
N ALA A 84 -24.48 15.90 10.65
CA ALA A 84 -24.19 16.67 11.83
C ALA A 84 -22.84 17.41 11.77
N HIS A 85 -21.92 16.92 10.93
CA HIS A 85 -20.56 17.43 10.85
C HIS A 85 -20.24 18.15 9.54
N ARG A 86 -20.96 17.86 8.44
CA ARG A 86 -20.68 18.47 7.13
C ARG A 86 -21.94 18.70 6.30
N ASP A 87 -22.04 19.91 5.76
CA ASP A 87 -23.08 20.30 4.81
C ASP A 87 -22.76 19.89 3.36
N GLN A 88 -21.55 19.41 3.11
CA GLN A 88 -21.06 19.04 1.78
C GLN A 88 -20.40 17.67 1.80
N LEU A 89 -20.63 16.87 0.74
CA LEU A 89 -19.93 15.63 0.49
C LEU A 89 -18.81 15.90 -0.52
N PRO A 90 -17.54 15.71 -0.14
CA PRO A 90 -16.42 15.90 -1.06
C PRO A 90 -16.32 14.71 -2.01
N LEU A 91 -16.17 15.00 -3.31
CA LEU A 91 -16.13 14.01 -4.36
C LEU A 91 -14.93 14.25 -5.28
N ILE A 92 -14.38 13.17 -5.81
CA ILE A 92 -13.47 13.20 -6.96
C ILE A 92 -14.23 12.66 -8.17
N VAL A 93 -14.21 13.39 -9.28
CA VAL A 93 -14.74 12.91 -10.56
C VAL A 93 -13.61 12.81 -11.58
N SER A 94 -13.62 11.76 -12.40
CA SER A 94 -12.81 11.71 -13.62
C SER A 94 -13.68 11.85 -14.84
N TYR A 95 -13.11 12.36 -15.93
CA TYR A 95 -13.81 12.54 -17.19
C TYR A 95 -13.34 11.53 -18.24
N ASP A 96 -14.25 11.13 -19.13
CA ASP A 96 -13.93 10.29 -20.28
C ASP A 96 -12.84 10.96 -21.14
N SER A 97 -11.94 10.15 -21.70
CA SER A 97 -10.85 10.63 -22.55
C SER A 97 -11.32 11.44 -23.75
N LYS A 98 -12.55 11.20 -24.21
CA LYS A 98 -13.21 11.88 -25.33
C LYS A 98 -14.06 13.08 -24.91
N ALA A 99 -14.20 13.36 -23.60
CA ALA A 99 -14.95 14.51 -23.14
C ALA A 99 -14.30 15.82 -23.64
N SER A 100 -15.14 16.73 -24.16
CA SER A 100 -14.67 18.04 -24.62
C SER A 100 -14.12 18.88 -23.46
N SER A 101 -13.28 19.88 -23.76
CA SER A 101 -12.75 20.80 -22.73
C SER A 101 -13.87 21.52 -21.99
N GLY A 102 -14.97 21.87 -22.68
CA GLY A 102 -16.15 22.48 -22.08
C GLY A 102 -16.82 21.58 -21.04
N LEU A 103 -16.99 20.28 -21.33
CA LEU A 103 -17.54 19.31 -20.36
C LEU A 103 -16.61 19.12 -19.17
N ARG A 104 -15.29 19.06 -19.38
CA ARG A 104 -14.31 18.92 -18.30
C ARG A 104 -14.21 20.15 -17.39
N SER A 105 -14.64 21.31 -17.86
CA SER A 105 -14.71 22.55 -17.06
C SER A 105 -16.08 22.81 -16.46
N ALA A 106 -17.12 22.15 -16.93
CA ALA A 106 -18.47 22.25 -16.38
C ALA A 106 -18.53 21.62 -14.98
N THR A 107 -19.38 22.19 -14.12
CA THR A 107 -19.65 21.64 -12.79
C THR A 107 -21.09 21.15 -12.77
N PRO A 108 -21.35 19.88 -12.40
CA PRO A 108 -22.70 19.35 -12.27
C PRO A 108 -23.56 20.20 -11.31
N LYS A 109 -24.84 20.31 -11.62
CA LYS A 109 -25.79 21.01 -10.76
C LYS A 109 -25.80 20.35 -9.37
N GLY A 110 -25.84 21.12 -8.30
CA GLY A 110 -25.80 20.59 -6.92
C GLY A 110 -24.39 20.39 -6.36
N ALA A 111 -23.34 20.72 -7.11
CA ALA A 111 -21.98 20.71 -6.63
C ALA A 111 -21.24 22.01 -6.98
N THR A 112 -20.15 22.26 -6.30
CA THR A 112 -19.16 23.30 -6.64
C THR A 112 -17.82 22.67 -6.92
N ARG A 113 -17.06 23.26 -7.87
CA ARG A 113 -15.72 22.78 -8.22
C ARG A 113 -14.70 23.35 -7.25
N VAL A 114 -13.95 22.48 -6.59
CA VAL A 114 -12.89 22.85 -5.61
C VAL A 114 -11.56 23.04 -6.34
N ARG A 115 -11.16 22.05 -7.17
CA ARG A 115 -9.90 22.13 -7.94
C ARG A 115 -9.93 21.21 -9.16
N ALA A 116 -9.04 21.47 -10.12
CA ALA A 116 -8.75 20.54 -11.21
C ALA A 116 -7.70 19.52 -10.76
N LEU A 117 -7.88 18.26 -11.15
CA LEU A 117 -7.00 17.13 -10.85
C LEU A 117 -6.49 16.53 -12.16
N GLY A 118 -5.37 17.05 -12.66
CA GLY A 118 -4.80 16.66 -13.95
C GLY A 118 -4.38 15.19 -14.00
N SER A 119 -3.84 14.65 -12.91
CA SER A 119 -3.35 13.27 -12.78
C SER A 119 -4.44 12.23 -13.05
N VAL A 120 -5.68 12.51 -12.63
CA VAL A 120 -6.84 11.63 -12.86
C VAL A 120 -7.76 12.12 -14.00
N ARG A 121 -7.33 13.16 -14.75
CA ARG A 121 -8.16 13.85 -15.77
C ARG A 121 -9.50 14.27 -15.19
N GLY A 122 -9.51 14.81 -13.99
CA GLY A 122 -10.71 15.00 -13.20
C GLY A 122 -10.77 16.33 -12.49
N ALA A 123 -11.64 16.36 -11.49
CA ALA A 123 -11.80 17.48 -10.58
C ALA A 123 -12.24 17.00 -9.20
N ALA A 124 -11.82 17.72 -8.16
CA ALA A 124 -12.46 17.65 -6.85
C ALA A 124 -13.69 18.55 -6.85
N LEU A 125 -14.79 18.01 -6.36
CA LEU A 125 -16.09 18.70 -6.23
C LEU A 125 -16.51 18.68 -4.77
N ALA A 126 -17.23 19.70 -4.32
CA ALA A 126 -17.99 19.71 -3.09
C ALA A 126 -19.49 19.62 -3.46
N GLU A 127 -20.09 18.50 -3.20
CA GLU A 127 -21.49 18.24 -3.44
C GLU A 127 -22.31 18.76 -2.24
N ASP A 128 -23.29 19.60 -2.51
CA ASP A 128 -24.17 20.20 -1.51
C ASP A 128 -25.27 19.21 -1.09
N ARG A 129 -25.28 18.80 0.16
CA ARG A 129 -26.20 17.78 0.67
C ARG A 129 -27.68 18.15 0.49
N ASP A 130 -28.04 19.40 0.61
CA ASP A 130 -29.41 19.87 0.37
C ASP A 130 -29.81 19.77 -1.11
N ARG A 131 -28.83 19.57 -1.99
CA ARG A 131 -28.96 19.49 -3.44
C ARG A 131 -28.48 18.18 -4.05
N SER A 132 -28.18 17.18 -3.22
CA SER A 132 -27.68 15.86 -3.67
C SER A 132 -28.60 15.20 -4.70
N ALA A 133 -29.91 15.30 -4.54
CA ALA A 133 -30.87 14.80 -5.53
C ALA A 133 -30.77 15.54 -6.90
N ASP A 134 -30.43 16.82 -6.90
CA ASP A 134 -30.17 17.58 -8.15
C ASP A 134 -28.85 17.12 -8.78
N PHE A 135 -27.79 16.91 -7.95
CA PHE A 135 -26.51 16.40 -8.41
C PHE A 135 -26.67 15.01 -9.04
N TRP A 136 -27.30 14.09 -8.30
CA TRP A 136 -27.53 12.73 -8.82
C TRP A 136 -28.30 12.72 -10.13
N ARG A 137 -29.36 13.53 -10.23
CA ARG A 137 -30.12 13.67 -11.46
C ARG A 137 -29.27 14.25 -12.60
N ALA A 138 -28.42 15.23 -12.34
CA ALA A 138 -27.56 15.83 -13.34
C ALA A 138 -26.56 14.82 -13.90
N VAL A 139 -25.88 14.05 -13.03
CA VAL A 139 -24.85 13.10 -13.43
C VAL A 139 -25.42 11.80 -14.03
N THR A 140 -26.69 11.44 -13.74
CA THR A 140 -27.31 10.22 -14.28
C THR A 140 -28.24 10.49 -15.47
N SER A 141 -28.53 11.77 -15.80
CA SER A 141 -29.32 12.13 -16.96
C SER A 141 -28.58 11.76 -18.24
N ALA A 142 -29.32 11.20 -19.23
CA ALA A 142 -28.76 10.91 -20.54
C ALA A 142 -28.19 12.19 -21.18
N PRO A 143 -27.02 12.13 -21.84
CA PRO A 143 -26.45 13.32 -22.49
C PRO A 143 -27.40 13.89 -23.53
N ALA A 144 -27.66 15.19 -23.43
CA ALA A 144 -28.38 15.91 -24.45
C ALA A 144 -27.60 15.84 -25.77
N SER A 145 -28.15 15.13 -26.74
CA SER A 145 -27.73 14.98 -28.15
C SER A 145 -26.25 14.74 -28.46
N GLY A 146 -25.91 13.53 -28.89
CA GLY A 146 -24.83 13.24 -29.84
C GLY A 146 -23.53 12.64 -29.35
N SER A 147 -23.20 12.65 -28.09
CA SER A 147 -21.97 12.01 -27.58
C SER A 147 -22.28 10.75 -26.76
N ARG A 148 -22.27 9.60 -27.44
CA ARG A 148 -22.26 8.32 -26.75
C ARG A 148 -20.89 8.14 -26.12
N THR A 149 -20.80 8.08 -24.77
CA THR A 149 -19.60 7.66 -24.07
C THR A 149 -19.24 6.21 -24.46
N ALA A 150 -17.97 5.83 -24.40
CA ALA A 150 -17.53 4.46 -24.69
C ALA A 150 -18.27 3.42 -23.81
N ALA A 151 -18.65 3.80 -22.59
CA ALA A 151 -19.44 2.97 -21.67
C ALA A 151 -20.89 2.75 -22.16
N ALA A 152 -21.55 3.77 -22.71
CA ALA A 152 -22.90 3.63 -23.27
C ALA A 152 -22.93 2.73 -24.52
N ALA A 153 -21.82 2.61 -25.24
CA ALA A 153 -21.66 1.69 -26.36
C ALA A 153 -21.52 0.22 -25.93
N SER A 154 -21.09 -0.05 -24.68
CA SER A 154 -20.89 -1.40 -24.13
C SER A 154 -22.08 -1.93 -23.31
N GLY A 155 -23.21 -1.17 -23.24
CA GLY A 155 -24.37 -1.56 -22.43
C GLY A 155 -24.17 -1.43 -20.92
N LYS A 156 -23.06 -0.84 -20.46
CA LYS A 156 -22.80 -0.55 -19.04
C LYS A 156 -23.44 0.79 -18.66
N PRO A 157 -23.89 0.96 -17.40
CA PRO A 157 -24.37 2.24 -16.90
C PRO A 157 -23.25 3.29 -17.02
N ALA A 158 -23.57 4.44 -17.56
CA ALA A 158 -22.64 5.54 -17.77
C ALA A 158 -23.21 6.81 -17.19
N PHE A 159 -22.34 7.65 -16.62
CA PHE A 159 -22.71 8.98 -16.18
C PHE A 159 -22.84 9.94 -17.36
N GLY A 160 -23.69 10.96 -17.19
CA GLY A 160 -23.79 12.10 -18.08
C GLY A 160 -22.61 13.07 -17.92
N GLU A 161 -22.66 14.20 -18.62
CA GLU A 161 -21.69 15.30 -18.55
C GLU A 161 -20.21 14.88 -18.78
N GLY A 162 -19.99 13.74 -19.44
CA GLY A 162 -18.65 13.23 -19.72
C GLY A 162 -17.93 12.65 -18.51
N ILE A 163 -18.61 12.44 -17.40
CA ILE A 163 -18.04 11.81 -16.19
C ILE A 163 -17.86 10.31 -16.45
N ALA A 164 -16.66 9.81 -16.15
CA ALA A 164 -16.32 8.40 -16.25
C ALA A 164 -16.48 7.68 -14.91
N ARG A 165 -16.08 8.33 -13.81
CA ARG A 165 -16.15 7.76 -12.45
C ARG A 165 -16.40 8.84 -11.42
N ILE A 166 -16.99 8.44 -10.28
CA ILE A 166 -17.20 9.27 -9.10
C ILE A 166 -16.69 8.51 -7.89
N TRP A 167 -15.82 9.15 -7.11
CA TRP A 167 -15.28 8.62 -5.85
C TRP A 167 -15.58 9.57 -4.69
N LEU A 168 -15.60 9.03 -3.48
CA LEU A 168 -15.48 9.82 -2.27
C LEU A 168 -14.08 10.44 -2.22
N ASP A 169 -13.98 11.76 -2.06
CA ASP A 169 -12.75 12.45 -1.67
C ASP A 169 -12.62 12.28 -0.16
N GLY A 170 -12.20 11.07 0.23
CA GLY A 170 -12.17 10.63 1.61
C GLY A 170 -11.01 11.25 2.38
N VAL A 171 -11.14 11.32 3.70
CA VAL A 171 -10.03 11.66 4.59
C VAL A 171 -9.01 10.54 4.51
N VAL A 172 -7.82 10.84 4.04
CA VAL A 172 -6.68 9.96 4.15
C VAL A 172 -6.05 10.27 5.51
N LYS A 173 -6.12 9.33 6.43
CA LYS A 173 -5.35 9.35 7.68
C LYS A 173 -4.14 8.48 7.43
N ALA A 174 -2.98 9.09 7.41
CA ALA A 174 -1.74 8.34 7.48
C ALA A 174 -1.54 7.89 8.94
N ASP A 175 -1.28 6.62 9.16
CA ASP A 175 -1.07 6.02 10.46
C ASP A 175 -0.19 4.78 10.29
N LEU A 176 1.04 4.78 10.87
CA LEU A 176 1.90 3.60 10.85
C LEU A 176 1.24 2.44 11.63
N ALA A 177 0.53 2.76 12.70
CA ALA A 177 -0.24 1.79 13.46
C ALA A 177 -1.32 1.10 12.60
N GLU A 178 -1.87 1.77 11.58
CA GLU A 178 -2.80 1.16 10.64
C GLU A 178 -2.08 0.18 9.71
N SER A 179 -0.95 0.56 9.13
CA SER A 179 -0.20 -0.28 8.19
C SER A 179 0.47 -1.49 8.87
N THR A 180 1.03 -1.31 10.07
CA THR A 180 1.58 -2.44 10.87
C THR A 180 0.47 -3.38 11.35
N SER A 181 -0.71 -2.86 11.69
CA SER A 181 -1.89 -3.67 12.02
C SER A 181 -2.42 -4.42 10.81
N GLN A 182 -2.39 -3.82 9.61
CA GLN A 182 -2.82 -4.46 8.36
C GLN A 182 -2.02 -5.74 8.10
N ILE A 183 -0.70 -5.74 8.35
CA ILE A 183 0.16 -6.92 8.19
C ILE A 183 0.19 -7.84 9.41
N GLY A 184 -0.45 -7.46 10.51
CA GLY A 184 -0.54 -8.27 11.72
C GLY A 184 0.68 -8.20 12.65
N ALA A 185 1.53 -7.18 12.57
CA ALA A 185 2.69 -7.02 13.46
C ALA A 185 2.33 -6.94 14.97
N PRO A 186 1.23 -6.28 15.39
CA PRO A 186 0.84 -6.27 16.80
C PRO A 186 0.67 -7.65 17.43
N GLN A 187 0.23 -8.67 16.67
CA GLN A 187 0.10 -10.03 17.19
C GLN A 187 1.46 -10.65 17.55
N ALA A 188 2.53 -10.33 16.82
CA ALA A 188 3.90 -10.74 17.18
C ALA A 188 4.33 -10.07 18.48
N TRP A 189 4.08 -8.76 18.63
CA TRP A 189 4.43 -8.01 19.85
C TRP A 189 3.70 -8.54 21.09
N GLU A 190 2.41 -8.89 20.96
CA GLU A 190 1.62 -9.53 22.03
C GLU A 190 2.20 -10.89 22.44
N ALA A 191 2.78 -11.63 21.51
CA ALA A 191 3.50 -12.88 21.77
C ALA A 191 4.91 -12.66 22.35
N GLY A 192 5.38 -11.42 22.44
CA GLY A 192 6.70 -11.05 22.98
C GLY A 192 7.80 -11.00 21.92
N ASP A 193 7.47 -11.20 20.65
CA ASP A 193 8.42 -11.09 19.55
C ASP A 193 8.43 -9.64 19.03
N THR A 194 9.59 -9.02 19.03
CA THR A 194 9.83 -7.65 18.59
C THR A 194 10.99 -7.55 17.58
N GLY A 195 11.50 -8.68 17.10
CA GLY A 195 12.68 -8.72 16.23
C GLY A 195 14.01 -8.55 16.98
N LYS A 196 14.01 -8.71 18.31
CA LYS A 196 15.20 -8.49 19.14
C LYS A 196 16.34 -9.42 18.80
N GLY A 197 17.54 -8.85 18.62
CA GLY A 197 18.77 -9.57 18.31
C GLY A 197 18.93 -9.88 16.83
N VAL A 198 18.14 -9.23 15.98
CA VAL A 198 18.27 -9.29 14.52
C VAL A 198 18.84 -7.98 14.01
N ASP A 199 19.90 -8.06 13.22
CA ASP A 199 20.58 -6.94 12.60
C ASP A 199 19.94 -6.61 11.23
N VAL A 200 19.37 -5.38 11.11
CA VAL A 200 18.74 -4.91 9.88
C VAL A 200 19.50 -3.71 9.31
N ALA A 201 20.11 -3.87 8.16
CA ALA A 201 20.72 -2.75 7.46
C ALA A 201 19.69 -1.99 6.63
N VAL A 202 19.76 -0.65 6.65
CA VAL A 202 18.96 0.26 5.83
C VAL A 202 19.91 1.04 4.93
N LEU A 203 19.85 0.80 3.64
CA LEU A 203 20.64 1.51 2.63
C LEU A 203 19.77 2.57 1.94
N ASP A 204 19.96 3.85 2.34
CA ASP A 204 19.05 4.92 1.96
C ASP A 204 19.73 6.32 2.05
N THR A 205 18.98 7.38 2.29
CA THR A 205 19.44 8.79 2.41
C THR A 205 20.09 9.14 3.74
N GLY A 206 20.24 8.18 4.64
CA GLY A 206 20.75 8.39 6.00
C GLY A 206 19.64 8.31 7.06
N VAL A 207 19.86 8.92 8.21
CA VAL A 207 18.93 8.84 9.35
C VAL A 207 18.98 10.09 10.24
N ASP A 208 17.85 10.48 10.82
CA ASP A 208 17.79 11.35 11.99
C ASP A 208 17.91 10.50 13.26
N ALA A 209 19.13 10.32 13.73
CA ALA A 209 19.43 9.52 14.95
C ALA A 209 18.93 10.17 16.24
N GLU A 210 18.56 11.45 16.21
CA GLU A 210 18.01 12.18 17.35
C GLU A 210 16.48 12.05 17.45
N HIS A 211 15.83 11.48 16.42
CA HIS A 211 14.39 11.25 16.48
C HIS A 211 14.05 10.29 17.64
N PRO A 212 13.07 10.63 18.51
CA PRO A 212 12.77 9.82 19.70
C PRO A 212 12.51 8.34 19.42
N ASP A 213 11.91 8.03 18.27
CA ASP A 213 11.59 6.65 17.89
C ASP A 213 12.82 5.82 17.50
N LEU A 214 13.92 6.48 17.12
CA LEU A 214 15.15 5.85 16.64
C LEU A 214 16.28 5.95 17.68
N ALA A 215 16.06 6.69 18.76
CA ALA A 215 17.03 6.81 19.84
C ALA A 215 17.33 5.44 20.46
N GLY A 216 18.58 4.99 20.33
CA GLY A 216 19.05 3.69 20.83
C GLY A 216 18.75 2.49 19.92
N GLN A 217 18.17 2.70 18.75
CA GLN A 217 17.91 1.64 17.75
C GLN A 217 19.08 1.44 16.78
N ILE A 218 20.00 2.43 16.67
CA ILE A 218 21.06 2.42 15.67
C ILE A 218 22.33 1.84 16.27
N ALA A 219 22.72 0.64 15.81
CA ALA A 219 23.93 -0.06 16.23
C ALA A 219 25.18 0.44 15.50
N ALA A 220 25.06 0.74 14.19
CA ALA A 220 26.15 1.28 13.38
C ALA A 220 25.60 2.20 12.29
N SER A 221 26.46 3.12 11.82
CA SER A 221 26.10 3.99 10.70
C SER A 221 27.32 4.42 9.91
N GLN A 222 27.19 4.52 8.57
CA GLN A 222 28.25 4.97 7.67
C GLN A 222 27.66 5.68 6.45
N SER A 223 28.34 6.76 6.00
CA SER A 223 28.02 7.39 4.72
C SER A 223 29.00 6.91 3.63
N PHE A 224 28.48 6.60 2.47
CA PHE A 224 29.20 6.28 1.24
C PHE A 224 29.12 7.42 0.22
N VAL A 225 28.35 8.46 0.55
CA VAL A 225 28.21 9.66 -0.27
C VAL A 225 29.34 10.61 0.04
N PRO A 226 30.15 11.02 -0.94
CA PRO A 226 31.25 11.96 -0.73
C PRO A 226 30.76 13.26 -0.10
N ASP A 227 31.52 13.75 0.87
CA ASP A 227 31.30 15.04 1.56
C ASP A 227 29.96 15.18 2.32
N GLU A 228 29.18 14.11 2.46
CA GLU A 228 27.97 14.06 3.29
C GLU A 228 28.14 13.13 4.48
N ASP A 229 27.68 13.56 5.66
CA ASP A 229 27.56 12.69 6.84
C ASP A 229 26.29 11.82 6.76
N VAL A 230 26.10 10.92 7.73
CA VAL A 230 24.98 9.97 7.73
C VAL A 230 23.62 10.62 8.04
N THR A 231 23.60 11.90 8.43
CA THR A 231 22.35 12.59 8.78
C THR A 231 21.43 12.72 7.55
N ASP A 232 20.17 12.40 7.75
CA ASP A 232 19.15 12.49 6.71
C ASP A 232 18.64 13.93 6.55
N ARG A 233 19.30 14.70 5.70
CA ARG A 233 18.92 16.08 5.34
C ARG A 233 18.15 16.16 4.02
N GLY A 234 17.89 15.01 3.40
CA GLY A 234 17.21 14.95 2.12
C GLY A 234 15.83 15.62 2.13
N LEU A 235 15.38 16.07 0.97
CA LEU A 235 14.11 16.79 0.78
C LEU A 235 12.89 16.12 1.43
N SER A 236 12.95 14.82 1.66
CA SER A 236 11.83 14.06 2.20
C SER A 236 12.09 13.38 3.56
N GLY A 237 13.34 13.29 4.03
CA GLY A 237 13.66 12.47 5.20
C GLY A 237 13.38 10.98 4.96
N HIS A 238 13.68 10.50 3.76
CA HIS A 238 13.27 9.19 3.28
C HIS A 238 13.87 8.04 4.10
N GLY A 239 15.18 8.07 4.37
CA GLY A 239 15.84 7.01 5.14
C GLY A 239 15.35 6.94 6.59
N THR A 240 15.06 8.10 7.21
CA THR A 240 14.46 8.15 8.56
C THR A 240 13.09 7.51 8.59
N HIS A 241 12.27 7.79 7.58
CA HIS A 241 10.94 7.19 7.42
C HIS A 241 11.02 5.67 7.27
N VAL A 242 11.91 5.19 6.38
CA VAL A 242 12.16 3.76 6.15
C VAL A 242 12.66 3.06 7.42
N ALA A 243 13.69 3.63 8.08
CA ALA A 243 14.26 3.07 9.30
C ALA A 243 13.21 2.95 10.42
N SER A 244 12.38 3.97 10.62
CA SER A 244 11.34 3.92 11.65
C SER A 244 10.18 2.98 11.30
N THR A 245 9.87 2.79 10.04
CA THR A 245 8.89 1.78 9.62
C THR A 245 9.36 0.36 9.96
N ILE A 246 10.69 0.11 9.92
CA ILE A 246 11.27 -1.17 10.36
C ILE A 246 11.25 -1.28 11.88
N ALA A 247 11.94 -0.37 12.58
CA ALA A 247 12.28 -0.56 13.99
C ALA A 247 11.99 0.66 14.90
N GLY A 248 11.15 1.59 14.48
CA GLY A 248 10.75 2.71 15.31
C GLY A 248 10.04 2.27 16.57
N THR A 249 10.43 2.84 17.73
CA THR A 249 9.83 2.50 19.03
C THR A 249 8.45 3.11 19.25
N GLY A 250 8.07 4.11 18.47
CA GLY A 250 6.87 4.91 18.67
C GLY A 250 6.94 5.88 19.86
N ALA A 251 8.14 6.16 20.39
CA ALA A 251 8.31 6.98 21.60
C ALA A 251 7.72 8.40 21.45
N ALA A 252 7.77 8.99 20.26
CA ALA A 252 7.19 10.30 19.98
C ALA A 252 5.64 10.30 19.93
N SER A 253 5.00 9.12 19.99
CA SER A 253 3.54 8.92 19.91
C SER A 253 2.99 8.08 21.06
N ASP A 254 3.68 8.03 22.20
CA ASP A 254 3.30 7.19 23.35
C ASP A 254 3.15 5.69 22.96
N GLY A 255 3.96 5.23 22.01
CA GLY A 255 4.00 3.85 21.55
C GLY A 255 2.95 3.49 20.51
N LYS A 256 2.26 4.47 19.92
CA LYS A 256 1.23 4.24 18.90
C LYS A 256 1.85 3.91 17.52
N GLU A 257 2.76 4.77 17.06
CA GLU A 257 3.36 4.67 15.73
C GLU A 257 4.66 3.82 15.79
N LYS A 258 4.53 2.55 16.20
CA LYS A 258 5.65 1.60 16.24
C LYS A 258 5.95 1.04 14.86
N GLY A 259 7.24 0.86 14.57
CA GLY A 259 7.72 0.06 13.45
C GLY A 259 7.35 -1.43 13.60
N VAL A 260 7.55 -2.20 12.53
CA VAL A 260 7.15 -3.61 12.47
C VAL A 260 7.94 -4.47 13.46
N ALA A 261 9.24 -4.26 13.58
CA ALA A 261 10.18 -4.97 14.46
C ALA A 261 10.89 -4.00 15.41
N PRO A 262 10.19 -3.45 16.43
CA PRO A 262 10.72 -2.35 17.26
C PRO A 262 11.87 -2.76 18.20
N GLY A 263 12.28 -3.99 18.21
CA GLY A 263 13.42 -4.51 18.96
C GLY A 263 14.62 -4.89 18.11
N ALA A 264 14.56 -4.73 16.78
CA ALA A 264 15.68 -4.99 15.89
C ALA A 264 16.75 -3.89 15.98
N ASP A 265 18.00 -4.27 15.76
CA ASP A 265 19.14 -3.36 15.73
C ASP A 265 19.36 -2.83 14.30
N LEU A 266 19.46 -1.51 14.13
CA LEU A 266 19.58 -0.87 12.82
C LEU A 266 21.04 -0.54 12.48
N HIS A 267 21.45 -0.89 11.24
CA HIS A 267 22.72 -0.49 10.63
C HIS A 267 22.43 0.44 9.44
N ILE A 268 22.78 1.71 9.54
CA ILE A 268 22.40 2.73 8.56
C ILE A 268 23.54 3.01 7.58
N GLY A 269 23.33 2.68 6.32
CA GLY A 269 24.22 3.05 5.21
C GLY A 269 23.63 4.18 4.38
N LYS A 270 24.21 5.38 4.43
CA LYS A 270 23.82 6.45 3.52
C LYS A 270 24.48 6.21 2.17
N VAL A 271 23.68 5.75 1.21
CA VAL A 271 24.06 5.45 -0.18
C VAL A 271 23.38 6.38 -1.19
N LEU A 272 22.42 7.15 -0.74
CA LEU A 272 21.75 8.21 -1.49
C LEU A 272 22.07 9.56 -0.84
N SER A 273 22.39 10.56 -1.67
CA SER A 273 22.66 11.92 -1.24
C SER A 273 21.41 12.62 -0.69
N ASP A 274 21.58 13.81 -0.12
CA ASP A 274 20.47 14.66 0.33
C ASP A 274 19.50 15.04 -0.80
N THR A 275 19.88 14.86 -2.07
CA THR A 275 18.97 15.02 -3.22
C THR A 275 18.12 13.77 -3.51
N GLY A 276 18.33 12.67 -2.77
CA GLY A 276 17.60 11.40 -2.96
C GLY A 276 18.12 10.55 -4.12
N SER A 277 19.32 10.84 -4.64
CA SER A 277 19.97 10.07 -5.71
C SER A 277 21.38 9.62 -5.30
N GLY A 278 21.87 8.53 -5.89
CA GLY A 278 23.19 7.99 -5.60
C GLY A 278 23.83 7.35 -6.83
N GLU A 279 25.15 7.25 -6.83
CA GLU A 279 25.86 6.47 -7.82
C GLU A 279 25.80 4.97 -7.46
N GLU A 280 25.73 4.08 -8.47
CA GLU A 280 25.75 2.64 -8.26
C GLU A 280 26.93 2.19 -7.39
N SER A 281 28.10 2.83 -7.54
CA SER A 281 29.30 2.51 -6.77
C SER A 281 29.13 2.78 -5.26
N TRP A 282 28.34 3.79 -4.87
CA TRP A 282 28.03 4.06 -3.45
C TRP A 282 27.07 2.98 -2.91
N VAL A 283 26.07 2.62 -3.71
CA VAL A 283 25.12 1.56 -3.36
C VAL A 283 25.84 0.22 -3.21
N LEU A 284 26.73 -0.14 -4.15
CA LEU A 284 27.54 -1.37 -4.08
C LEU A 284 28.43 -1.41 -2.83
N ALA A 285 29.08 -0.28 -2.48
CA ALA A 285 29.88 -0.19 -1.28
C ALA A 285 29.03 -0.35 0.00
N GLY A 286 27.83 0.25 0.03
CA GLY A 286 26.87 0.09 1.12
C GLY A 286 26.39 -1.35 1.27
N MET A 287 26.10 -2.03 0.16
CA MET A 287 25.68 -3.44 0.16
C MET A 287 26.79 -4.36 0.72
N GLU A 288 28.04 -4.14 0.30
CA GLU A 288 29.18 -4.91 0.80
C GLU A 288 29.40 -4.65 2.30
N TRP A 289 29.36 -3.39 2.73
CA TRP A 289 29.45 -3.02 4.14
C TRP A 289 28.34 -3.67 4.98
N ALA A 290 27.09 -3.61 4.54
CA ALA A 290 25.97 -4.18 5.26
C ALA A 290 26.06 -5.72 5.39
N ALA A 291 26.36 -6.40 4.29
CA ALA A 291 26.38 -7.86 4.25
C ALA A 291 27.65 -8.47 4.86
N VAL A 292 28.83 -7.85 4.62
CA VAL A 292 30.14 -8.44 4.98
C VAL A 292 30.72 -7.85 6.27
N ASP A 293 30.69 -6.51 6.42
CA ASP A 293 31.30 -5.86 7.58
C ASP A 293 30.38 -5.83 8.79
N GLN A 294 29.08 -5.59 8.55
CA GLN A 294 28.07 -5.53 9.62
C GLN A 294 27.37 -6.87 9.87
N HIS A 295 27.51 -7.84 8.97
CA HIS A 295 26.86 -9.15 9.06
C HIS A 295 25.34 -9.05 9.24
N ALA A 296 24.72 -8.04 8.62
CA ALA A 296 23.27 -7.83 8.73
C ALA A 296 22.50 -9.05 8.20
N ASP A 297 21.51 -9.53 8.97
CA ASP A 297 20.64 -10.63 8.59
C ASP A 297 19.72 -10.22 7.43
N ILE A 298 19.29 -8.94 7.46
CA ILE A 298 18.34 -8.37 6.53
C ILE A 298 18.87 -7.03 6.01
N ILE A 299 18.79 -6.80 4.70
CA ILE A 299 19.24 -5.57 4.06
C ILE A 299 18.07 -4.96 3.32
N SER A 300 17.53 -3.85 3.83
CA SER A 300 16.41 -3.11 3.26
C SER A 300 16.91 -2.05 2.28
N MET A 301 16.42 -2.10 1.04
CA MET A 301 16.80 -1.18 -0.02
C MET A 301 15.54 -0.57 -0.67
N SER A 302 15.13 0.59 -0.15
CA SER A 302 13.99 1.36 -0.68
C SER A 302 14.40 2.25 -1.86
N LEU A 303 15.19 1.69 -2.78
CA LEU A 303 15.80 2.36 -3.93
C LEU A 303 15.83 1.44 -5.17
N GLY A 304 16.12 1.99 -6.33
CA GLY A 304 16.32 1.23 -7.55
C GLY A 304 16.45 2.11 -8.79
N ASP A 305 17.00 1.53 -9.87
CA ASP A 305 17.01 2.15 -11.18
C ASP A 305 15.62 1.98 -11.84
N PRO A 306 15.03 3.04 -12.41
CA PRO A 306 13.76 2.94 -13.13
C PRO A 306 13.87 2.18 -14.47
N THR A 307 15.08 1.88 -14.94
CA THR A 307 15.32 1.13 -16.19
C THR A 307 15.03 -0.36 -15.96
N PRO A 308 14.12 -0.97 -16.73
CA PRO A 308 13.86 -2.40 -16.63
C PRO A 308 15.11 -3.25 -16.81
N SER A 309 15.31 -4.25 -15.95
CA SER A 309 16.47 -5.14 -15.96
C SER A 309 16.05 -6.61 -16.12
N ASP A 310 16.96 -7.41 -16.66
CA ASP A 310 16.88 -8.89 -16.69
C ASP A 310 17.58 -9.55 -15.49
N GLY A 311 18.03 -8.76 -14.50
CA GLY A 311 18.78 -9.23 -13.34
C GLY A 311 20.27 -9.37 -13.54
N THR A 312 20.82 -8.96 -14.70
CA THR A 312 22.27 -9.04 -14.98
C THR A 312 23.01 -7.70 -14.80
N ASP A 313 22.28 -6.65 -14.37
CA ASP A 313 22.89 -5.37 -14.01
C ASP A 313 23.82 -5.48 -12.78
N PRO A 314 24.73 -4.50 -12.57
CA PRO A 314 25.71 -4.59 -11.48
C PRO A 314 25.09 -4.74 -10.08
N LEU A 315 24.00 -4.00 -9.80
CA LEU A 315 23.33 -4.03 -8.49
C LEU A 315 22.64 -5.38 -8.25
N SER A 316 21.91 -5.89 -9.25
CA SER A 316 21.26 -7.21 -9.16
C SER A 316 22.28 -8.34 -8.99
N THR A 317 23.38 -8.30 -9.74
CA THR A 317 24.48 -9.29 -9.63
C THR A 317 25.13 -9.24 -8.24
N ALA A 318 25.28 -8.06 -7.63
CA ALA A 318 25.81 -7.92 -6.29
C ALA A 318 24.87 -8.49 -5.22
N VAL A 319 23.56 -8.27 -5.35
CA VAL A 319 22.55 -8.89 -4.46
C VAL A 319 22.66 -10.41 -4.49
N ASP A 320 22.66 -11.01 -5.70
CA ASP A 320 22.73 -12.46 -5.85
C ASP A 320 24.00 -13.04 -5.24
N ARG A 321 25.16 -12.39 -5.49
CA ARG A 321 26.44 -12.80 -4.94
C ARG A 321 26.48 -12.68 -3.42
N LEU A 322 26.14 -11.51 -2.87
CA LEU A 322 26.22 -11.27 -1.42
C LEU A 322 25.24 -12.14 -0.64
N SER A 323 24.00 -12.33 -1.14
CA SER A 323 23.06 -13.28 -0.53
C SER A 323 23.61 -14.69 -0.48
N ALA A 324 24.28 -15.16 -1.56
CA ALA A 324 24.86 -16.49 -1.60
C ALA A 324 26.09 -16.63 -0.68
N GLU A 325 26.92 -15.58 -0.53
CA GLU A 325 28.15 -15.58 0.27
C GLU A 325 27.88 -15.42 1.78
N THR A 326 26.90 -14.61 2.15
CA THR A 326 26.65 -14.24 3.56
C THR A 326 25.39 -14.85 4.18
N GLY A 327 24.43 -15.25 3.33
CA GLY A 327 23.11 -15.70 3.76
C GLY A 327 22.12 -14.57 4.07
N ALA A 328 22.52 -13.31 3.90
CA ALA A 328 21.65 -12.14 4.14
C ALA A 328 20.45 -12.12 3.18
N LEU A 329 19.31 -11.66 3.68
CA LEU A 329 18.12 -11.40 2.86
C LEU A 329 18.08 -9.95 2.40
N PHE A 330 18.15 -9.73 1.09
CA PHE A 330 17.92 -8.41 0.50
C PHE A 330 16.43 -8.20 0.22
N VAL A 331 15.83 -7.20 0.85
CA VAL A 331 14.42 -6.78 0.66
C VAL A 331 14.44 -5.48 -0.13
N VAL A 332 13.89 -5.49 -1.34
CA VAL A 332 14.11 -4.44 -2.33
C VAL A 332 12.78 -3.92 -2.88
N ALA A 333 12.67 -2.61 -3.07
CA ALA A 333 11.50 -1.99 -3.67
C ALA A 333 11.33 -2.40 -5.15
N ALA A 334 10.09 -2.67 -5.57
CA ALA A 334 9.79 -2.98 -6.98
C ALA A 334 9.92 -1.77 -7.91
N GLY A 335 9.92 -0.55 -7.35
CA GLY A 335 9.91 0.69 -8.12
C GLY A 335 8.51 1.30 -8.30
N ASN A 336 8.46 2.55 -8.77
CA ASN A 336 7.24 3.36 -8.81
C ASN A 336 6.85 3.83 -10.22
N THR A 337 7.08 2.98 -11.24
CA THR A 337 6.73 3.30 -12.63
C THR A 337 5.26 3.06 -12.97
N GLY A 338 4.58 2.20 -12.19
CA GLY A 338 3.18 1.82 -12.41
C GLY A 338 2.94 1.02 -13.70
N THR A 339 4.00 0.53 -14.33
CA THR A 339 3.91 -0.09 -15.66
C THR A 339 4.28 -1.58 -15.63
N PRO A 340 3.64 -2.41 -16.45
CA PRO A 340 4.11 -3.77 -16.70
C PRO A 340 5.53 -3.79 -17.27
N GLY A 341 6.35 -4.73 -16.80
CA GLY A 341 7.75 -4.84 -17.21
C GLY A 341 8.64 -3.74 -16.60
N GLY A 342 8.20 -3.04 -15.56
CA GLY A 342 8.88 -1.87 -14.97
C GLY A 342 9.82 -2.19 -13.80
N ILE A 343 10.26 -3.44 -13.62
CA ILE A 343 11.18 -3.85 -12.55
C ILE A 343 12.63 -3.60 -12.96
N GLY A 344 13.32 -2.73 -12.24
CA GLY A 344 14.74 -2.42 -12.44
C GLY A 344 15.66 -3.03 -11.38
N GLY A 345 16.97 -2.84 -11.53
CA GLY A 345 17.94 -3.25 -10.50
C GLY A 345 17.89 -2.35 -9.25
N PRO A 346 18.18 -2.88 -8.05
CA PRO A 346 18.46 -4.27 -7.69
C PRO A 346 17.20 -5.15 -7.49
N GLY A 347 15.98 -4.61 -7.64
CA GLY A 347 14.73 -5.36 -7.52
C GLY A 347 14.60 -6.52 -8.54
N ALA A 348 15.36 -6.48 -9.63
CA ALA A 348 15.41 -7.53 -10.63
C ALA A 348 16.26 -8.76 -10.22
N ALA A 349 17.05 -8.68 -9.14
CA ALA A 349 17.91 -9.78 -8.70
C ALA A 349 17.10 -11.03 -8.32
N ASP A 350 17.62 -12.23 -8.61
CA ASP A 350 16.96 -13.51 -8.30
C ASP A 350 16.85 -13.71 -6.78
N ALA A 351 17.90 -13.38 -6.03
CA ALA A 351 17.93 -13.51 -4.58
C ALA A 351 17.08 -12.44 -3.84
N ALA A 352 16.84 -11.28 -4.45
CA ALA A 352 16.04 -10.23 -3.83
C ALA A 352 14.61 -10.68 -3.53
N LEU A 353 14.10 -10.33 -2.34
CA LEU A 353 12.68 -10.30 -2.05
C LEU A 353 12.14 -8.94 -2.50
N THR A 354 11.55 -8.90 -3.68
CA THR A 354 11.10 -7.66 -4.31
C THR A 354 9.66 -7.36 -3.93
N VAL A 355 9.44 -6.13 -3.46
CA VAL A 355 8.21 -5.73 -2.77
C VAL A 355 7.41 -4.73 -3.59
N GLY A 356 6.17 -5.10 -3.94
CA GLY A 356 5.15 -4.22 -4.49
C GLY A 356 4.38 -3.47 -3.40
N ALA A 357 3.64 -2.43 -3.78
CA ALA A 357 2.86 -1.62 -2.85
C ALA A 357 1.36 -1.88 -2.99
N VAL A 358 0.68 -1.98 -1.84
CA VAL A 358 -0.79 -1.99 -1.73
C VAL A 358 -1.26 -0.86 -0.83
N ASP A 359 -2.53 -0.48 -0.96
CA ASP A 359 -3.21 0.46 -0.06
C ASP A 359 -3.85 -0.27 1.15
N SER A 360 -4.51 0.50 2.02
CA SER A 360 -5.20 -0.02 3.22
C SER A 360 -6.38 -0.96 2.91
N SER A 361 -6.82 -1.03 1.66
CA SER A 361 -7.87 -1.95 1.18
C SER A 361 -7.30 -3.21 0.53
N ASP A 362 -5.99 -3.40 0.54
CA ASP A 362 -5.25 -4.46 -0.17
C ASP A 362 -5.34 -4.32 -1.72
N ASP A 363 -5.66 -3.14 -2.25
CA ASP A 363 -5.60 -2.88 -3.69
C ASP A 363 -4.17 -2.46 -4.10
N VAL A 364 -3.65 -3.03 -5.19
CA VAL A 364 -2.31 -2.68 -5.69
C VAL A 364 -2.26 -1.21 -6.06
N ALA A 365 -1.27 -0.50 -5.52
CA ALA A 365 -1.08 0.91 -5.79
C ALA A 365 -0.79 1.15 -7.28
N ASN A 366 -1.39 2.19 -7.84
CA ASN A 366 -1.30 2.49 -9.28
C ASN A 366 0.12 2.82 -9.75
N PHE A 367 0.98 3.23 -8.83
CA PHE A 367 2.39 3.52 -9.10
C PHE A 367 3.29 2.28 -8.96
N SER A 368 2.86 1.22 -8.27
CA SER A 368 3.70 0.03 -8.04
C SER A 368 4.15 -0.57 -9.37
N SER A 369 5.47 -0.70 -9.54
CA SER A 369 6.03 -1.38 -10.73
C SER A 369 5.59 -2.83 -10.78
N GLN A 370 5.36 -3.33 -11.99
CA GLN A 370 4.82 -4.66 -12.22
C GLN A 370 5.78 -5.47 -13.09
N GLY A 371 5.78 -6.78 -12.90
CA GLY A 371 6.43 -7.72 -13.79
C GLY A 371 5.69 -7.92 -15.12
N PRO A 372 6.16 -8.87 -15.94
CA PRO A 372 7.34 -9.70 -15.72
C PRO A 372 8.64 -8.91 -15.77
N ARG A 373 9.73 -9.46 -15.23
CA ARG A 373 11.11 -9.01 -15.51
C ARG A 373 11.39 -9.14 -17.00
N VAL A 374 12.40 -8.46 -17.53
CA VAL A 374 12.72 -8.42 -18.97
C VAL A 374 12.85 -9.81 -19.60
N ASP A 375 13.39 -10.77 -18.87
CA ASP A 375 13.55 -12.17 -19.29
C ASP A 375 12.32 -13.05 -19.03
N GLY A 376 11.21 -12.47 -18.54
CA GLY A 376 9.97 -13.16 -18.23
C GLY A 376 9.88 -13.73 -16.83
N ALA A 377 10.90 -13.57 -15.96
CA ALA A 377 10.84 -14.04 -14.58
C ALA A 377 9.77 -13.28 -13.76
N LEU A 378 9.27 -13.93 -12.70
CA LEU A 378 8.24 -13.36 -11.85
C LEU A 378 8.86 -12.37 -10.86
N LYS A 379 8.36 -11.14 -10.90
CA LYS A 379 8.58 -10.05 -9.97
C LYS A 379 7.29 -9.19 -9.94
N PRO A 380 6.99 -8.46 -8.83
CA PRO A 380 7.55 -8.65 -7.48
C PRO A 380 7.17 -10.01 -6.91
N GLU A 381 7.80 -10.47 -5.82
CA GLU A 381 7.40 -11.72 -5.17
C GLU A 381 6.33 -11.54 -4.11
N ILE A 382 6.26 -10.37 -3.47
CA ILE A 382 5.34 -10.07 -2.37
C ILE A 382 4.92 -8.60 -2.42
N SER A 383 3.84 -8.24 -1.73
CA SER A 383 3.41 -6.85 -1.56
C SER A 383 3.25 -6.50 -0.08
N ALA A 384 3.27 -5.19 0.22
CA ALA A 384 3.01 -4.67 1.56
C ALA A 384 2.38 -3.28 1.49
N PRO A 385 1.86 -2.73 2.62
CA PRO A 385 1.31 -1.38 2.67
C PRO A 385 2.35 -0.34 2.23
N GLY A 386 1.99 0.45 1.22
CA GLY A 386 2.89 1.46 0.63
C GLY A 386 2.19 2.75 0.23
N VAL A 387 0.94 2.97 0.66
CA VAL A 387 0.17 4.17 0.35
C VAL A 387 -0.14 4.92 1.64
N ASP A 388 0.25 6.19 1.70
CA ASP A 388 0.04 7.10 2.83
C ASP A 388 0.50 6.51 4.18
N VAL A 389 1.65 5.87 4.18
CA VAL A 389 2.28 5.31 5.38
C VAL A 389 2.83 6.45 6.23
N LEU A 390 2.35 6.58 7.47
CA LEU A 390 2.85 7.55 8.43
C LEU A 390 4.05 6.96 9.18
N ALA A 391 5.21 7.60 9.12
CA ALA A 391 6.38 7.17 9.90
C ALA A 391 7.23 8.38 10.29
N ALA A 392 8.33 8.15 11.03
CA ALA A 392 9.18 9.21 11.55
C ALA A 392 9.66 10.17 10.45
N CYS A 393 9.72 11.43 10.80
CA CYS A 393 10.12 12.51 9.92
C CYS A 393 11.41 13.14 10.44
N SER A 394 12.46 13.18 9.61
CA SER A 394 13.72 13.83 9.98
C SER A 394 13.52 15.32 10.24
N GLN A 395 13.98 15.79 11.40
CA GLN A 395 13.95 17.22 11.73
C GLN A 395 14.80 18.08 10.80
N TYR A 396 15.73 17.47 10.09
CA TYR A 396 16.64 18.13 9.16
C TYR A 396 16.08 18.18 7.73
N ALA A 397 14.98 17.47 7.45
CA ALA A 397 14.37 17.39 6.14
C ALA A 397 13.34 18.50 5.91
N GLU A 398 13.25 19.00 4.68
CA GLU A 398 12.22 19.95 4.31
C GLU A 398 10.82 19.34 4.38
N GLY A 399 9.85 20.14 4.86
CA GLY A 399 8.44 19.73 4.91
C GLY A 399 8.08 18.80 6.07
N CYS A 400 9.01 18.53 6.99
CA CYS A 400 8.70 17.89 8.26
C CYS A 400 8.04 18.91 9.21
N GLN A 401 6.82 18.61 9.63
CA GLN A 401 6.11 19.39 10.64
C GLN A 401 5.65 18.45 11.74
N GLY A 402 6.41 18.38 12.83
CA GLY A 402 6.19 17.42 13.92
C GLY A 402 7.12 16.20 13.82
N SER A 403 6.73 15.09 14.46
CA SER A 403 7.57 13.88 14.51
C SER A 403 7.30 12.89 13.38
N TYR A 404 6.19 13.01 12.68
CA TYR A 404 5.75 12.04 11.68
C TYR A 404 5.29 12.70 10.39
N LYS A 405 5.44 11.97 9.28
CA LYS A 405 5.03 12.41 7.94
C LYS A 405 4.47 11.22 7.14
N PRO A 406 3.37 11.40 6.37
CA PRO A 406 2.89 10.39 5.46
C PRO A 406 3.73 10.37 4.17
N MET A 407 4.04 9.17 3.69
CA MET A 407 4.69 8.95 2.40
C MET A 407 4.06 7.79 1.65
N SER A 408 4.14 7.81 0.31
CA SER A 408 3.64 6.74 -0.56
C SER A 408 4.73 6.30 -1.54
N GLY A 409 4.88 4.98 -1.70
CA GLY A 409 5.86 4.36 -2.58
C GLY A 409 6.06 2.89 -2.24
N THR A 410 6.62 2.14 -3.18
CA THR A 410 7.17 0.80 -2.87
C THR A 410 8.30 0.89 -1.84
N SER A 411 8.91 2.06 -1.71
CA SER A 411 9.86 2.41 -0.66
C SER A 411 9.28 2.32 0.76
N MET A 412 7.97 2.54 0.94
CA MET A 412 7.28 2.40 2.23
C MET A 412 6.78 0.96 2.44
N ALA A 413 6.50 0.23 1.37
CA ALA A 413 6.15 -1.19 1.43
C ALA A 413 7.36 -2.07 1.83
N THR A 414 8.53 -1.78 1.29
CA THR A 414 9.77 -2.53 1.52
C THR A 414 10.13 -2.67 3.01
N PRO A 415 10.16 -1.61 3.82
CA PRO A 415 10.47 -1.72 5.25
C PRO A 415 9.45 -2.52 6.06
N HIS A 416 8.19 -2.60 5.64
CA HIS A 416 7.22 -3.51 6.27
C HIS A 416 7.63 -4.97 6.10
N VAL A 417 8.10 -5.34 4.91
CA VAL A 417 8.57 -6.70 4.64
C VAL A 417 9.91 -6.97 5.34
N ALA A 418 10.81 -5.98 5.37
CA ALA A 418 12.08 -6.11 6.10
C ALA A 418 11.85 -6.30 7.61
N GLY A 419 10.93 -5.54 8.20
CA GLY A 419 10.53 -5.73 9.60
C GLY A 419 9.84 -7.07 9.85
N ALA A 420 8.97 -7.52 8.94
CA ALA A 420 8.36 -8.85 9.03
C ALA A 420 9.40 -9.98 8.95
N ALA A 421 10.42 -9.82 8.10
CA ALA A 421 11.56 -10.73 8.02
C ALA A 421 12.36 -10.72 9.34
N ALA A 422 12.52 -9.55 9.99
CA ALA A 422 13.21 -9.45 11.28
C ALA A 422 12.45 -10.16 12.40
N LEU A 423 11.11 -10.03 12.47
CA LEU A 423 10.30 -10.81 13.40
C LEU A 423 10.45 -12.32 13.15
N LEU A 424 10.41 -12.74 11.89
CA LEU A 424 10.56 -14.15 11.53
C LEU A 424 11.96 -14.69 11.84
N ALA A 425 13.02 -13.91 11.60
CA ALA A 425 14.40 -14.28 11.93
C ALA A 425 14.62 -14.39 13.44
N ALA A 426 14.01 -13.51 14.24
CA ALA A 426 14.06 -13.60 15.70
C ALA A 426 13.39 -14.87 16.24
N ALA A 427 12.25 -15.26 15.63
CA ALA A 427 11.55 -16.49 15.99
C ALA A 427 12.26 -17.76 15.50
N HIS A 428 13.00 -17.67 14.39
CA HIS A 428 13.63 -18.79 13.70
C HIS A 428 15.08 -18.46 13.28
N PRO A 429 16.01 -18.32 14.24
CA PRO A 429 17.40 -17.93 13.96
C PRO A 429 18.19 -18.96 13.13
N GLU A 430 17.66 -20.15 12.96
CA GLU A 430 18.22 -21.21 12.13
C GLU A 430 17.96 -21.03 10.62
N LEU A 431 17.03 -20.14 10.23
CA LEU A 431 16.66 -19.94 8.84
C LEU A 431 17.67 -19.02 8.14
N THR A 432 18.05 -19.38 6.92
CA THR A 432 18.81 -18.52 6.01
C THR A 432 17.92 -17.44 5.38
N GLY A 433 18.51 -16.37 4.84
CA GLY A 433 17.75 -15.33 4.15
C GLY A 433 16.87 -15.88 3.03
N SER A 434 17.33 -16.88 2.27
CA SER A 434 16.50 -17.50 1.23
C SER A 434 15.30 -18.27 1.82
N GLN A 435 15.46 -18.91 2.97
CA GLN A 435 14.35 -19.59 3.64
C GLN A 435 13.37 -18.61 4.29
N LEU A 436 13.85 -17.48 4.84
CA LEU A 436 13.00 -16.37 5.28
C LEU A 436 12.15 -15.82 4.13
N LYS A 437 12.77 -15.60 2.95
CA LYS A 437 12.08 -15.21 1.71
C LYS A 437 10.98 -16.22 1.36
N ASP A 438 11.34 -17.51 1.26
CA ASP A 438 10.40 -18.57 0.88
C ASP A 438 9.22 -18.66 1.88
N MET A 439 9.48 -18.51 3.17
CA MET A 439 8.45 -18.56 4.20
C MET A 439 7.51 -17.36 4.14
N LEU A 440 8.02 -16.14 3.99
CA LEU A 440 7.20 -14.94 3.84
C LEU A 440 6.32 -15.00 2.58
N VAL A 441 6.86 -15.48 1.46
CA VAL A 441 6.13 -15.62 0.20
C VAL A 441 5.06 -16.73 0.31
N SER A 442 5.40 -17.87 0.93
CA SER A 442 4.47 -19.00 1.10
C SER A 442 3.28 -18.69 2.01
N SER A 443 3.48 -17.82 2.99
CA SER A 443 2.49 -17.49 4.03
C SER A 443 1.71 -16.20 3.75
N SER A 444 1.98 -15.52 2.64
CA SER A 444 1.36 -14.25 2.29
C SER A 444 -0.16 -14.36 2.13
N LYS A 445 -0.88 -13.30 2.49
CA LYS A 445 -2.32 -13.18 2.24
C LYS A 445 -2.59 -12.97 0.75
N GLN A 446 -3.23 -13.92 0.12
CA GLN A 446 -3.55 -13.84 -1.31
C GLN A 446 -4.45 -12.64 -1.65
N LEU A 447 -4.18 -12.02 -2.79
CA LEU A 447 -4.93 -10.89 -3.33
C LEU A 447 -5.59 -11.30 -4.66
N PRO A 448 -6.73 -12.00 -4.64
CA PRO A 448 -7.29 -12.68 -5.81
C PRO A 448 -7.79 -11.72 -6.92
N ALA A 449 -7.92 -10.42 -6.63
CA ALA A 449 -8.25 -9.41 -7.63
C ALA A 449 -7.07 -9.06 -8.55
N TRP A 450 -5.84 -9.45 -8.17
CA TRP A 450 -4.60 -9.07 -8.83
C TRP A 450 -3.83 -10.31 -9.28
N ASN A 451 -3.12 -10.21 -10.40
CA ASN A 451 -2.26 -11.31 -10.86
C ASN A 451 -0.87 -11.27 -10.20
N ALA A 452 -0.12 -12.35 -10.34
CA ALA A 452 1.17 -12.50 -9.69
C ALA A 452 2.24 -11.49 -10.15
N PHE A 453 2.15 -10.94 -11.35
CA PHE A 453 3.05 -9.88 -11.82
C PHE A 453 2.72 -8.50 -11.21
N GLN A 454 1.56 -8.35 -10.59
CA GLN A 454 1.11 -7.11 -9.96
C GLN A 454 1.32 -7.14 -8.45
N ALA A 455 0.97 -8.24 -7.80
CA ALA A 455 0.93 -8.37 -6.34
C ALA A 455 1.90 -9.43 -5.78
N GLY A 456 2.64 -10.13 -6.63
CA GLY A 456 3.42 -11.29 -6.19
C GLY A 456 2.50 -12.41 -5.70
N SER A 457 2.90 -13.08 -4.63
CA SER A 457 2.09 -14.09 -3.93
C SER A 457 0.94 -13.47 -3.12
N GLY A 458 0.98 -12.17 -2.85
CA GLY A 458 0.01 -11.45 -2.05
C GLY A 458 0.64 -10.47 -1.07
N ARG A 459 -0.12 -10.00 -0.09
CA ARG A 459 0.35 -9.10 0.96
C ARG A 459 1.03 -9.90 2.08
N VAL A 460 2.16 -9.39 2.59
CA VAL A 460 2.84 -9.96 3.77
C VAL A 460 1.88 -10.12 4.96
N ASP A 461 1.94 -11.27 5.63
CA ASP A 461 1.07 -11.62 6.76
C ASP A 461 1.93 -12.20 7.89
N VAL A 462 2.24 -11.37 8.89
CA VAL A 462 3.14 -11.73 9.99
C VAL A 462 2.63 -12.90 10.81
N PRO A 463 1.36 -12.95 11.26
CA PRO A 463 0.85 -14.10 12.01
C PRO A 463 0.92 -15.41 11.21
N SER A 464 0.61 -15.37 9.92
CA SER A 464 0.70 -16.55 9.07
C SER A 464 2.14 -17.01 8.89
N ALA A 465 3.10 -16.09 8.75
CA ALA A 465 4.52 -16.42 8.64
C ALA A 465 5.05 -17.05 9.92
N LEU A 466 4.80 -16.45 11.08
CA LEU A 466 5.26 -16.95 12.38
C LEU A 466 4.62 -18.29 12.80
N SER A 467 3.41 -18.59 12.30
CA SER A 467 2.72 -19.85 12.60
C SER A 467 2.90 -20.92 11.52
N ALA A 468 3.62 -20.63 10.44
CA ALA A 468 3.79 -21.57 9.32
C ALA A 468 4.63 -22.78 9.73
N GLY A 469 4.00 -23.93 9.84
CA GLY A 469 4.71 -25.22 10.10
C GLY A 469 5.35 -25.83 8.87
N VAL A 470 4.99 -25.35 7.67
CA VAL A 470 5.52 -25.80 6.37
C VAL A 470 5.63 -24.62 5.42
N PHE A 471 6.72 -24.54 4.70
CA PHE A 471 6.88 -23.58 3.61
C PHE A 471 7.46 -24.25 2.35
N ALA A 472 7.27 -23.62 1.20
CA ALA A 472 7.72 -24.12 -0.08
C ALA A 472 8.89 -23.30 -0.63
N SER A 473 9.94 -23.95 -1.08
CA SER A 473 11.01 -23.29 -1.84
C SER A 473 10.54 -22.96 -3.26
N SER A 474 11.13 -21.92 -3.86
CA SER A 474 10.83 -21.50 -5.25
C SER A 474 9.34 -21.27 -5.46
N THR A 475 8.76 -20.44 -4.61
CA THR A 475 7.32 -20.13 -4.60
C THR A 475 6.88 -19.26 -5.78
N ALA A 476 7.83 -18.74 -6.55
CA ALA A 476 7.59 -17.87 -7.69
C ALA A 476 8.41 -18.31 -8.91
N PHE A 477 7.74 -18.77 -9.97
CA PHE A 477 8.37 -19.00 -11.25
C PHE A 477 7.43 -18.67 -12.42
N ALA A 478 7.99 -18.11 -13.47
CA ALA A 478 7.31 -17.91 -14.74
C ALA A 478 7.93 -18.80 -15.82
N THR A 479 7.13 -19.16 -16.81
CA THR A 479 7.61 -19.95 -17.94
C THR A 479 6.92 -19.47 -19.21
N GLU A 480 7.71 -19.14 -20.23
CA GLU A 480 7.19 -18.86 -21.56
C GLU A 480 6.84 -20.20 -22.26
N VAL A 481 5.60 -20.28 -22.75
CA VAL A 481 5.14 -21.41 -23.54
C VAL A 481 4.95 -20.95 -24.99
N THR A 482 5.81 -21.40 -25.87
CA THR A 482 5.70 -21.14 -27.31
C THR A 482 4.61 -22.01 -27.94
N THR A 483 3.71 -21.41 -28.71
CA THR A 483 2.69 -22.13 -29.49
C THR A 483 3.34 -23.11 -30.45
N GLY A 484 3.04 -24.41 -30.28
CA GLY A 484 3.62 -25.48 -31.09
C GLY A 484 4.78 -26.25 -30.46
N GLY A 485 5.25 -25.83 -29.29
CA GLY A 485 6.22 -26.60 -28.49
C GLY A 485 5.57 -27.78 -27.78
N SER A 486 6.13 -28.98 -27.94
CA SER A 486 5.62 -30.22 -27.32
C SER A 486 6.35 -30.60 -26.02
N GLY A 487 7.13 -29.71 -25.42
CA GLY A 487 7.94 -29.97 -24.24
C GLY A 487 7.17 -29.68 -22.92
N ALA A 488 7.16 -30.64 -21.99
CA ALA A 488 6.73 -30.41 -20.64
C ALA A 488 7.80 -29.60 -19.87
N VAL A 489 7.43 -28.50 -19.26
CA VAL A 489 8.30 -27.77 -18.34
C VAL A 489 8.09 -28.33 -16.94
N LYS A 490 9.17 -28.83 -16.32
CA LYS A 490 9.15 -29.34 -14.94
C LYS A 490 9.88 -28.34 -14.04
N ARG A 491 9.27 -28.00 -12.91
CA ARG A 491 9.88 -27.18 -11.86
C ARG A 491 9.82 -27.96 -10.54
N PRO A 492 10.94 -28.22 -9.88
CA PRO A 492 10.93 -28.80 -8.54
C PRO A 492 10.44 -27.76 -7.53
N VAL A 493 9.60 -28.18 -6.60
CA VAL A 493 9.23 -27.41 -5.42
C VAL A 493 9.53 -28.28 -4.21
N THR A 494 10.32 -27.78 -3.29
CA THR A 494 10.65 -28.47 -2.04
C THR A 494 9.78 -27.90 -0.93
N TYR A 495 9.09 -28.76 -0.20
CA TYR A 495 8.38 -28.38 1.01
C TYR A 495 9.25 -28.68 2.23
N THR A 496 9.50 -27.68 3.04
CA THR A 496 10.23 -27.81 4.32
C THR A 496 9.23 -27.83 5.47
N ASN A 497 9.27 -28.89 6.28
CA ASN A 497 8.48 -29.02 7.50
C ASN A 497 9.33 -28.53 8.67
N MET A 498 8.87 -27.50 9.38
CA MET A 498 9.54 -26.91 10.55
C MET A 498 9.28 -27.68 11.84
N GLY A 499 8.31 -28.59 11.84
CA GLY A 499 7.93 -29.37 13.01
C GLY A 499 8.58 -30.77 13.03
N ASP A 500 8.58 -31.39 14.22
CA ASP A 500 9.13 -32.73 14.46
C ASP A 500 8.17 -33.86 13.99
N SER A 501 6.94 -33.55 13.62
CA SER A 501 5.94 -34.53 13.20
C SER A 501 5.68 -34.47 11.72
N PRO A 502 5.47 -35.62 11.04
CA PRO A 502 5.09 -35.63 9.63
C PRO A 502 3.80 -34.83 9.36
N VAL A 503 3.80 -34.05 8.30
CA VAL A 503 2.63 -33.32 7.80
C VAL A 503 2.13 -34.02 6.54
N THR A 504 0.82 -34.28 6.45
CA THR A 504 0.17 -34.97 5.32
C THR A 504 -0.79 -34.03 4.59
#